data_43e3bdf7a50d947c65706d6779547dd2
#
_entry.id   43e3bdf7a50d947c65706d6779547dd2
#
_cell.length_a   1.000
_cell.length_b   1.000
_cell.length_c   1.000
_cell.angle_alpha   90.00
_cell.angle_beta   90.00
_cell.angle_gamma   90.00
#
_symmetry.space_group_name_H-M   'P 1'
#
loop_
_entity.id
_entity.type
_entity.pdbx_description
1 polymer ?
#
loop_
_entity_poly.entity_id
_entity_poly.type
_entity_poly.pdbx_seq_one_letter_code
_entity_poly.pdbx_strand_id
1 'polypeptide(L)'
;MLLSWDEDGHDSQLADLMADDEVYSRCYNRINRIANPILSRVDFVTGSQDQKDLIKCEALLNRAIFHYIAVQKFAKAYDISYAATTPAIPYVLDTDNILEPQPKRSLQYVYEHILADIDLALTINGLPDRAINRMRLNKACAYAAKAMVLMSMQNSDEATKAARNALDINDVIVDYNTMTTTYNSMLLNLPIEILYRPLLDCEEDYFSLITLEAGNGIPYEAWDFLEEGHAIQEKFLTEHTAWDGLMSPVATSLGMNLVGTWDLTSSWNSIGLKTTYMYLILVENAINNNDYDSAMGYLDKIREKRIDPQKYSPLQGSVSDKAEAIRHLKQTSHGECIFTYYNFVNKKRWSRLDDYKETYKREIGGVTYTLSPESNLWIFPFPQNVTGLNNNITQNY
;
A
#
# COMPACT_ATOMS: atom_id res chain seq x y z
N MET A 1 1.30 -22.78 -0.20
CA MET A 1 2.63 -22.22 -0.50
C MET A 1 2.70 -20.71 -0.26
N LEU A 2 2.10 -19.83 -1.06
CA LEU A 2 2.10 -18.39 -0.75
C LEU A 2 1.49 -18.08 0.63
N LEU A 3 0.52 -18.86 1.06
CA LEU A 3 -0.10 -18.75 2.38
C LEU A 3 0.72 -19.42 3.49
N SER A 4 1.53 -20.44 3.19
CA SER A 4 2.30 -21.20 4.18
C SER A 4 3.72 -20.69 4.38
N TRP A 5 4.18 -19.71 3.60
CA TRP A 5 5.57 -19.23 3.66
C TRP A 5 6.61 -20.36 3.62
N ASP A 6 6.38 -21.34 2.74
CA ASP A 6 7.24 -22.49 2.56
C ASP A 6 8.31 -22.18 1.51
N GLU A 7 9.52 -21.85 1.96
CA GLU A 7 10.64 -21.54 1.07
C GLU A 7 11.10 -22.78 0.27
N ASP A 8 11.07 -23.96 0.88
CA ASP A 8 11.53 -25.19 0.26
C ASP A 8 10.58 -25.71 -0.83
N GLY A 9 9.28 -25.47 -0.66
CA GLY A 9 8.25 -25.82 -1.64
C GLY A 9 8.09 -24.84 -2.80
N HIS A 10 8.77 -23.70 -2.76
CA HIS A 10 8.62 -22.61 -3.72
C HIS A 10 8.94 -23.01 -5.14
N ASP A 11 10.09 -23.65 -5.35
CA ASP A 11 10.59 -24.01 -6.68
C ASP A 11 9.68 -25.00 -7.43
N SER A 12 9.04 -25.92 -6.69
CA SER A 12 8.20 -26.97 -7.30
C SER A 12 6.81 -26.48 -7.74
N GLN A 13 6.31 -25.39 -7.15
CA GLN A 13 4.94 -24.90 -7.38
C GLN A 13 4.90 -23.55 -8.13
N LEU A 14 6.04 -22.85 -8.26
CA LEU A 14 6.13 -21.57 -8.95
C LEU A 14 5.71 -21.66 -10.42
N ALA A 15 6.01 -22.78 -11.08
CA ALA A 15 5.69 -22.98 -12.48
C ALA A 15 4.20 -22.81 -12.79
N ASP A 16 3.34 -23.36 -11.94
CA ASP A 16 1.89 -23.39 -12.19
C ASP A 16 1.17 -22.13 -11.67
N LEU A 17 1.69 -21.51 -10.59
CA LEU A 17 1.04 -20.37 -9.93
C LEU A 17 1.47 -19.00 -10.45
N MET A 18 2.60 -18.93 -11.18
CA MET A 18 3.24 -17.67 -11.56
C MET A 18 3.41 -17.54 -13.08
N ALA A 19 2.53 -18.17 -13.87
CA ALA A 19 2.55 -18.00 -15.33
C ALA A 19 2.40 -16.53 -15.71
N ASP A 20 1.50 -15.80 -15.04
CA ASP A 20 1.28 -14.36 -15.15
C ASP A 20 1.14 -13.73 -13.77
N ASP A 21 1.34 -12.42 -13.68
CA ASP A 21 1.09 -11.63 -12.48
C ASP A 21 0.36 -10.34 -12.87
N GLU A 22 -0.86 -10.20 -12.35
CA GLU A 22 -1.72 -9.08 -12.70
C GLU A 22 -1.11 -7.74 -12.26
N VAL A 23 -0.45 -7.68 -11.09
CA VAL A 23 0.19 -6.44 -10.61
C VAL A 23 1.33 -6.04 -11.54
N TYR A 24 2.17 -7.01 -11.98
CA TYR A 24 3.23 -6.74 -12.95
C TYR A 24 2.65 -6.18 -14.25
N SER A 25 1.70 -6.90 -14.82
CA SER A 25 1.05 -6.54 -16.08
C SER A 25 0.36 -5.18 -15.99
N ARG A 26 -0.35 -4.90 -14.92
CA ARG A 26 -1.00 -3.59 -14.69
C ARG A 26 0.01 -2.45 -14.59
N CYS A 27 1.08 -2.62 -13.80
CA CYS A 27 2.11 -1.59 -13.64
C CYS A 27 2.75 -1.25 -14.99
N TYR A 28 3.27 -2.23 -15.70
CA TYR A 28 3.96 -1.98 -16.97
C TYR A 28 3.03 -1.60 -18.11
N ASN A 29 1.77 -2.01 -18.11
CA ASN A 29 0.78 -1.48 -19.04
C ASN A 29 0.51 0.01 -18.80
N ARG A 30 0.41 0.47 -17.55
CA ARG A 30 0.24 1.90 -17.24
C ARG A 30 1.47 2.71 -17.63
N ILE A 31 2.66 2.19 -17.39
CA ILE A 31 3.91 2.83 -17.76
C ILE A 31 4.04 2.91 -19.28
N ASN A 32 3.98 1.76 -19.97
CA ASN A 32 4.35 1.65 -21.38
C ASN A 32 3.25 2.09 -22.35
N ARG A 33 1.98 1.97 -21.97
CA ARG A 33 0.84 2.28 -22.85
C ARG A 33 0.20 3.64 -22.55
N ILE A 34 0.47 4.22 -21.38
CA ILE A 34 -0.14 5.49 -20.95
C ILE A 34 0.94 6.52 -20.64
N ALA A 35 1.75 6.34 -19.60
CA ALA A 35 2.67 7.38 -19.13
C ALA A 35 3.73 7.72 -20.17
N ASN A 36 4.50 6.74 -20.64
CA ASN A 36 5.59 6.97 -21.59
C ASN A 36 5.12 7.55 -22.95
N PRO A 37 4.05 7.05 -23.61
CA PRO A 37 3.51 7.68 -24.81
C PRO A 37 3.05 9.12 -24.63
N ILE A 38 2.53 9.48 -23.44
CA ILE A 38 2.18 10.87 -23.13
C ILE A 38 3.46 11.70 -23.01
N LEU A 39 4.42 11.27 -22.21
CA LEU A 39 5.67 11.99 -21.96
C LEU A 39 6.46 12.26 -23.24
N SER A 40 6.51 11.29 -24.14
CA SER A 40 7.21 11.44 -25.43
C SER A 40 6.53 12.39 -26.42
N ARG A 41 5.26 12.81 -26.22
CA ARG A 41 4.47 13.53 -27.21
C ARG A 41 3.79 14.80 -26.70
N VAL A 42 3.60 14.96 -25.39
CA VAL A 42 2.77 16.04 -24.81
C VAL A 42 3.27 17.43 -25.21
N ASP A 43 4.57 17.61 -25.37
CA ASP A 43 5.15 18.92 -25.74
C ASP A 43 4.86 19.30 -27.21
N PHE A 44 4.53 18.32 -28.08
CA PHE A 44 4.30 18.51 -29.51
C PHE A 44 2.82 18.62 -29.92
N VAL A 45 1.89 18.34 -29.01
CA VAL A 45 0.44 18.42 -29.31
C VAL A 45 -0.06 19.86 -29.20
N THR A 46 -1.22 20.14 -29.83
CA THR A 46 -1.91 21.42 -29.69
C THR A 46 -2.61 21.49 -28.33
N GLY A 47 -2.57 22.67 -27.71
CA GLY A 47 -3.18 22.93 -26.40
C GLY A 47 -2.50 24.06 -25.67
N SER A 48 -3.13 24.58 -24.60
CA SER A 48 -2.48 25.55 -23.72
C SER A 48 -1.31 24.91 -22.94
N GLN A 49 -0.35 25.74 -22.52
CA GLN A 49 0.77 25.24 -21.71
C GLN A 49 0.29 24.61 -20.41
N ASP A 50 -0.68 25.22 -19.73
CA ASP A 50 -1.25 24.69 -18.48
C ASP A 50 -1.85 23.30 -18.67
N GLN A 51 -2.54 23.05 -19.79
CA GLN A 51 -3.07 21.71 -20.10
C GLN A 51 -1.96 20.69 -20.34
N LYS A 52 -0.90 21.10 -21.07
CA LYS A 52 0.26 20.23 -21.30
C LYS A 52 0.99 19.91 -20.00
N ASP A 53 1.20 20.92 -19.16
CA ASP A 53 1.88 20.79 -17.87
C ASP A 53 1.09 19.87 -16.92
N LEU A 54 -0.23 20.02 -16.85
CA LEU A 54 -1.09 19.11 -16.08
C LEU A 54 -0.94 17.66 -16.56
N ILE A 55 -1.09 17.41 -17.85
CA ILE A 55 -1.02 16.06 -18.42
C ILE A 55 0.38 15.47 -18.25
N LYS A 56 1.44 16.27 -18.41
CA LYS A 56 2.83 15.87 -18.20
C LYS A 56 3.08 15.47 -16.75
N CYS A 57 2.64 16.28 -15.79
CA CYS A 57 2.76 16.00 -14.37
C CYS A 57 2.00 14.72 -13.98
N GLU A 58 0.76 14.54 -14.45
CA GLU A 58 0.02 13.30 -14.18
C GLU A 58 0.71 12.08 -14.79
N ALA A 59 1.31 12.19 -15.98
CA ALA A 59 2.05 11.08 -16.59
C ALA A 59 3.33 10.72 -15.82
N LEU A 60 4.10 11.73 -15.37
CA LEU A 60 5.28 11.54 -14.52
C LEU A 60 4.90 10.83 -13.21
N LEU A 61 3.86 11.30 -12.51
CA LEU A 61 3.40 10.68 -11.28
C LEU A 61 2.87 9.26 -11.50
N ASN A 62 2.14 9.00 -12.58
CA ASN A 62 1.72 7.64 -12.92
C ASN A 62 2.95 6.73 -13.11
N ARG A 63 3.95 7.17 -13.87
CA ARG A 63 5.18 6.40 -14.06
C ARG A 63 5.88 6.11 -12.73
N ALA A 64 6.01 7.10 -11.88
CA ALA A 64 6.63 6.97 -10.56
C ALA A 64 5.85 6.00 -9.66
N ILE A 65 4.53 6.18 -9.51
CA ILE A 65 3.68 5.36 -8.62
C ILE A 65 3.68 3.89 -9.07
N PHE A 66 3.54 3.62 -10.38
CA PHE A 66 3.50 2.25 -10.85
C PHE A 66 4.86 1.54 -10.80
N HIS A 67 5.98 2.26 -11.00
CA HIS A 67 7.30 1.70 -10.69
C HIS A 67 7.48 1.47 -9.18
N TYR A 68 6.97 2.37 -8.32
CA TYR A 68 7.02 2.19 -6.87
C TYR A 68 6.24 0.94 -6.43
N ILE A 69 5.03 0.72 -6.96
CA ILE A 69 4.27 -0.50 -6.69
C ILE A 69 5.04 -1.75 -7.15
N ALA A 70 5.58 -1.72 -8.36
CA ALA A 70 6.33 -2.86 -8.91
C ALA A 70 7.59 -3.17 -8.08
N VAL A 71 8.39 -2.17 -7.69
CA VAL A 71 9.60 -2.40 -6.91
C VAL A 71 9.31 -2.93 -5.51
N GLN A 72 8.18 -2.53 -4.90
CA GLN A 72 7.77 -3.08 -3.62
C GLN A 72 7.46 -4.58 -3.72
N LYS A 73 6.88 -5.05 -4.81
CA LYS A 73 6.53 -6.46 -4.97
C LYS A 73 7.73 -7.32 -5.39
N PHE A 74 8.50 -6.86 -6.38
CA PHE A 74 9.46 -7.69 -7.10
C PHE A 74 10.92 -7.44 -6.74
N ALA A 75 11.24 -6.60 -5.76
CA ALA A 75 12.61 -6.35 -5.33
C ALA A 75 12.75 -6.42 -3.80
N LYS A 76 13.97 -6.49 -3.30
CA LYS A 76 14.27 -6.39 -1.85
C LYS A 76 13.77 -5.06 -1.27
N ALA A 77 13.51 -5.03 0.03
CA ALA A 77 13.37 -3.75 0.73
C ALA A 77 14.62 -2.90 0.52
N TYR A 78 14.45 -1.57 0.45
CA TYR A 78 15.59 -0.68 0.26
C TYR A 78 16.48 -0.68 1.50
N ASP A 79 17.79 -0.78 1.28
CA ASP A 79 18.81 -0.57 2.30
C ASP A 79 20.05 0.00 1.60
N ILE A 80 20.54 1.13 2.09
CA ILE A 80 21.65 1.88 1.47
C ILE A 80 22.91 1.04 1.33
N SER A 81 23.09 0.06 2.21
CA SER A 81 24.30 -0.79 2.21
C SER A 81 24.42 -1.68 0.98
N TYR A 82 23.32 -2.02 0.33
CA TYR A 82 23.32 -2.88 -0.86
C TYR A 82 22.53 -2.33 -2.06
N ALA A 83 21.83 -1.20 -1.92
CA ALA A 83 20.92 -0.69 -2.94
C ALA A 83 21.61 -0.42 -4.29
N ALA A 84 22.87 0.01 -4.28
CA ALA A 84 23.64 0.30 -5.49
C ALA A 84 23.94 -0.93 -6.34
N THR A 85 24.04 -2.11 -5.72
CA THR A 85 24.45 -3.36 -6.37
C THR A 85 23.35 -4.40 -6.51
N THR A 86 22.25 -4.26 -5.75
CA THR A 86 21.14 -5.21 -5.78
C THR A 86 20.25 -4.96 -7.00
N PRO A 87 20.08 -5.94 -7.89
CA PRO A 87 19.13 -5.85 -8.99
C PRO A 87 17.69 -5.77 -8.46
N ALA A 88 16.87 -4.89 -9.07
CA ALA A 88 15.47 -4.71 -8.69
C ALA A 88 14.53 -5.04 -9.87
N ILE A 89 14.04 -4.02 -10.54
CA ILE A 89 13.09 -4.12 -11.66
C ILE A 89 13.60 -3.31 -12.86
N PRO A 90 13.08 -3.52 -14.06
CA PRO A 90 13.25 -2.55 -15.15
C PRO A 90 12.63 -1.20 -14.76
N TYR A 91 13.35 -0.11 -14.96
CA TYR A 91 12.77 1.23 -14.96
C TYR A 91 12.70 1.71 -16.40
N VAL A 92 11.47 1.89 -16.92
CA VAL A 92 11.26 2.13 -18.36
C VAL A 92 10.94 3.61 -18.58
N LEU A 93 11.78 4.28 -19.38
CA LEU A 93 11.62 5.67 -19.76
C LEU A 93 10.86 5.80 -21.09
N ASP A 94 10.33 6.99 -21.35
CA ASP A 94 9.67 7.36 -22.62
C ASP A 94 10.64 7.42 -23.81
N THR A 95 11.94 7.49 -23.54
CA THR A 95 13.02 7.46 -24.53
C THR A 95 13.50 6.04 -24.84
N ASP A 96 13.10 5.04 -24.06
CA ASP A 96 13.49 3.65 -24.27
C ASP A 96 12.71 3.03 -25.45
N ASN A 97 13.38 2.15 -26.20
CA ASN A 97 12.70 1.38 -27.23
C ASN A 97 11.84 0.28 -26.58
N ILE A 98 10.52 0.42 -26.65
CA ILE A 98 9.57 -0.53 -26.07
C ILE A 98 9.67 -1.96 -26.67
N LEU A 99 10.26 -2.09 -27.86
CA LEU A 99 10.47 -3.40 -28.50
C LEU A 99 11.73 -4.11 -28.01
N GLU A 100 12.58 -3.41 -27.26
CA GLU A 100 13.80 -3.97 -26.70
C GLU A 100 13.59 -4.42 -25.26
N PRO A 101 13.99 -5.66 -24.90
CA PRO A 101 13.91 -6.16 -23.55
C PRO A 101 14.76 -5.31 -22.58
N GLN A 102 14.09 -4.63 -21.64
CA GLN A 102 14.76 -3.79 -20.65
C GLN A 102 15.35 -4.62 -19.51
N PRO A 103 16.59 -4.35 -19.07
CA PRO A 103 17.22 -5.08 -17.97
C PRO A 103 16.69 -4.61 -16.61
N LYS A 104 16.88 -5.45 -15.59
CA LYS A 104 16.75 -5.01 -14.19
C LYS A 104 17.77 -3.91 -13.92
N ARG A 105 17.34 -2.85 -13.26
CA ARG A 105 18.20 -1.79 -12.75
C ARG A 105 18.51 -2.03 -11.28
N SER A 106 19.54 -1.37 -10.73
CA SER A 106 19.80 -1.46 -9.30
C SER A 106 18.64 -0.84 -8.50
N LEU A 107 18.49 -1.30 -7.27
CA LEU A 107 17.46 -0.79 -6.36
C LEU A 107 17.60 0.73 -6.17
N GLN A 108 18.83 1.22 -5.99
CA GLN A 108 19.13 2.66 -5.90
C GLN A 108 18.66 3.41 -7.15
N TYR A 109 19.03 2.93 -8.34
CA TYR A 109 18.62 3.56 -9.61
C TYR A 109 17.11 3.70 -9.72
N VAL A 110 16.37 2.62 -9.39
CA VAL A 110 14.89 2.64 -9.47
C VAL A 110 14.30 3.70 -8.55
N TYR A 111 14.72 3.74 -7.27
CA TYR A 111 14.19 4.72 -6.32
C TYR A 111 14.58 6.16 -6.65
N GLU A 112 15.80 6.39 -7.10
CA GLU A 112 16.24 7.73 -7.55
C GLU A 112 15.43 8.24 -8.74
N HIS A 113 15.11 7.36 -9.70
CA HIS A 113 14.29 7.75 -10.86
C HIS A 113 12.81 7.93 -10.50
N ILE A 114 12.28 7.16 -9.56
CA ILE A 114 10.94 7.40 -9.01
C ILE A 114 10.88 8.81 -8.39
N LEU A 115 11.86 9.17 -7.54
CA LEU A 115 11.93 10.49 -6.94
C LEU A 115 12.12 11.60 -7.98
N ALA A 116 12.95 11.36 -9.00
CA ALA A 116 13.20 12.33 -10.07
C ALA A 116 11.91 12.64 -10.87
N ASP A 117 11.09 11.65 -11.16
CA ASP A 117 9.80 11.85 -11.82
C ASP A 117 8.83 12.67 -10.95
N ILE A 118 8.76 12.37 -9.64
CA ILE A 118 7.92 13.12 -8.70
C ILE A 118 8.42 14.57 -8.58
N ASP A 119 9.72 14.77 -8.42
CA ASP A 119 10.32 16.09 -8.26
C ASP A 119 10.17 16.95 -9.52
N LEU A 120 10.27 16.32 -10.69
CA LEU A 120 10.01 17.02 -11.96
C LEU A 120 8.55 17.44 -12.05
N ALA A 121 7.59 16.60 -11.68
CA ALA A 121 6.18 16.94 -11.65
C ALA A 121 5.88 18.11 -10.69
N LEU A 122 6.49 18.11 -9.50
CA LEU A 122 6.38 19.20 -8.53
C LEU A 122 7.03 20.50 -9.04
N THR A 123 8.15 20.39 -9.77
CA THR A 123 8.89 21.54 -10.34
C THR A 123 8.10 22.20 -11.47
N ILE A 124 7.50 21.42 -12.38
CA ILE A 124 6.61 21.93 -13.44
C ILE A 124 5.41 22.65 -12.82
N ASN A 125 4.93 22.17 -11.67
CA ASN A 125 3.84 22.75 -10.89
C ASN A 125 2.50 22.83 -11.66
N GLY A 126 2.26 21.90 -12.59
CA GLY A 126 1.02 21.81 -13.38
C GLY A 126 -0.14 21.09 -12.66
N LEU A 127 0.08 20.50 -11.48
CA LEU A 127 -0.94 19.78 -10.72
C LEU A 127 -1.80 20.75 -9.90
N PRO A 128 -3.13 20.55 -9.87
CA PRO A 128 -3.99 21.31 -8.97
C PRO A 128 -3.80 20.86 -7.52
N ASP A 129 -4.08 21.75 -6.57
CA ASP A 129 -4.13 21.38 -5.14
C ASP A 129 -5.27 20.38 -4.87
N ARG A 130 -6.41 20.54 -5.53
CA ARG A 130 -7.55 19.63 -5.47
C ARG A 130 -7.94 19.16 -6.89
N ALA A 131 -7.93 17.84 -7.09
CA ALA A 131 -8.36 17.25 -8.35
C ALA A 131 -9.90 17.23 -8.48
N ILE A 132 -10.39 17.06 -9.71
CA ILE A 132 -11.83 16.98 -10.02
C ILE A 132 -12.52 15.78 -9.33
N ASN A 133 -11.78 14.72 -9.09
CA ASN A 133 -12.19 13.55 -8.31
C ASN A 133 -10.93 12.83 -7.79
N ARG A 134 -11.12 11.82 -6.95
CA ARG A 134 -10.00 11.07 -6.32
C ARG A 134 -9.27 10.09 -7.24
N MET A 135 -9.71 9.91 -8.47
CA MET A 135 -8.98 9.13 -9.49
C MET A 135 -7.98 9.98 -10.31
N ARG A 136 -8.02 11.30 -10.16
CA ARG A 136 -7.08 12.22 -10.79
C ARG A 136 -6.01 12.64 -9.80
N LEU A 137 -4.79 12.78 -10.30
CA LEU A 137 -3.64 13.15 -9.48
C LEU A 137 -3.66 14.65 -9.17
N ASN A 138 -3.15 14.99 -8.00
CA ASN A 138 -3.05 16.36 -7.49
C ASN A 138 -1.72 16.57 -6.79
N LYS A 139 -1.44 17.80 -6.37
CA LYS A 139 -0.18 18.17 -5.72
C LYS A 139 0.01 17.46 -4.39
N ALA A 140 -1.05 17.30 -3.59
CA ALA A 140 -0.98 16.56 -2.33
C ALA A 140 -0.60 15.09 -2.57
N CYS A 141 -1.15 14.46 -3.64
CA CYS A 141 -0.76 13.10 -4.05
C CYS A 141 0.73 13.01 -4.40
N ALA A 142 1.29 14.03 -5.10
CA ALA A 142 2.72 14.05 -5.44
C ALA A 142 3.60 14.08 -4.18
N TYR A 143 3.28 14.94 -3.21
CA TYR A 143 3.98 14.99 -1.94
C TYR A 143 3.81 13.70 -1.13
N ALA A 144 2.61 13.14 -1.10
CA ALA A 144 2.35 11.87 -0.43
C ALA A 144 3.15 10.70 -1.05
N ALA A 145 3.18 10.61 -2.39
CA ALA A 145 4.00 9.62 -3.08
C ALA A 145 5.49 9.81 -2.75
N LYS A 146 5.99 11.06 -2.76
CA LYS A 146 7.36 11.36 -2.35
C LYS A 146 7.66 10.88 -0.93
N ALA A 147 6.75 11.16 0.01
CA ALA A 147 6.89 10.75 1.41
C ALA A 147 6.97 9.22 1.55
N MET A 148 6.10 8.47 0.88
CA MET A 148 6.11 7.00 0.91
C MET A 148 7.39 6.41 0.31
N VAL A 149 7.89 6.98 -0.80
CA VAL A 149 9.15 6.55 -1.43
C VAL A 149 10.33 6.80 -0.49
N LEU A 150 10.43 7.99 0.09
CA LEU A 150 11.49 8.37 1.03
C LEU A 150 11.46 7.52 2.30
N MET A 151 10.27 7.19 2.83
CA MET A 151 10.14 6.24 3.95
C MET A 151 10.67 4.85 3.59
N SER A 152 10.39 4.38 2.37
CA SER A 152 10.94 3.10 1.90
C SER A 152 12.47 3.15 1.78
N MET A 153 13.04 4.32 1.49
CA MET A 153 14.49 4.55 1.45
C MET A 153 15.11 4.80 2.83
N GLN A 154 14.33 4.72 3.91
CA GLN A 154 14.74 5.00 5.28
C GLN A 154 15.22 6.47 5.50
N ASN A 155 14.77 7.39 4.66
CA ASN A 155 15.04 8.82 4.80
C ASN A 155 13.83 9.50 5.48
N SER A 156 13.71 9.27 6.79
CA SER A 156 12.52 9.67 7.56
C SER A 156 12.37 11.19 7.68
N ASP A 157 13.45 11.96 7.70
CA ASP A 157 13.39 13.43 7.81
C ASP A 157 12.81 14.07 6.56
N GLU A 158 13.30 13.68 5.37
CA GLU A 158 12.76 14.19 4.11
C GLU A 158 11.34 13.63 3.83
N ALA A 159 11.07 12.39 4.25
CA ALA A 159 9.73 11.82 4.20
C ALA A 159 8.74 12.63 5.04
N THR A 160 9.14 13.01 6.25
CA THR A 160 8.36 13.86 7.16
C THR A 160 8.05 15.23 6.55
N LYS A 161 9.04 15.86 5.91
CA LYS A 161 8.82 17.15 5.21
C LYS A 161 7.81 16.99 4.08
N ALA A 162 7.96 15.95 3.26
CA ALA A 162 7.03 15.67 2.18
C ALA A 162 5.63 15.34 2.70
N ALA A 163 5.52 14.57 3.78
CA ALA A 163 4.23 14.26 4.42
C ALA A 163 3.54 15.52 4.95
N ARG A 164 4.27 16.45 5.60
CA ARG A 164 3.72 17.74 6.03
C ARG A 164 3.23 18.57 4.85
N ASN A 165 3.99 18.66 3.76
CA ASN A 165 3.55 19.38 2.56
C ASN A 165 2.26 18.80 1.96
N ALA A 166 2.05 17.49 2.03
CA ALA A 166 0.78 16.86 1.63
C ALA A 166 -0.36 17.23 2.56
N LEU A 167 -0.12 17.17 3.90
CA LEU A 167 -1.10 17.52 4.92
C LEU A 167 -1.45 19.02 4.92
N ASP A 168 -0.51 19.90 4.59
CA ASP A 168 -0.78 21.34 4.46
C ASP A 168 -1.79 21.65 3.34
N ILE A 169 -1.91 20.77 2.34
CA ILE A 169 -2.90 20.88 1.26
C ILE A 169 -4.23 20.20 1.66
N ASN A 170 -4.15 19.02 2.27
CA ASN A 170 -5.31 18.27 2.73
C ASN A 170 -4.92 17.36 3.90
N ASP A 171 -5.45 17.67 5.09
CA ASP A 171 -5.23 16.94 6.34
C ASP A 171 -6.47 16.21 6.87
N VAL A 172 -7.53 16.15 6.06
CA VAL A 172 -8.81 15.56 6.44
C VAL A 172 -8.67 14.09 6.78
N ILE A 173 -9.16 13.68 7.94
CA ILE A 173 -9.40 12.29 8.33
C ILE A 173 -10.90 12.12 8.45
N VAL A 174 -11.50 11.31 7.60
CA VAL A 174 -12.94 11.05 7.64
C VAL A 174 -13.32 10.21 8.85
N ASP A 175 -14.48 10.46 9.42
CA ASP A 175 -14.94 9.77 10.61
C ASP A 175 -15.72 8.50 10.24
N TYR A 176 -15.08 7.33 10.40
CA TYR A 176 -15.71 6.04 10.09
C TYR A 176 -16.90 5.72 11.00
N ASN A 177 -16.99 6.35 12.16
CA ASN A 177 -18.16 6.18 13.04
C ASN A 177 -19.45 6.74 12.44
N THR A 178 -19.33 7.72 11.52
CA THR A 178 -20.45 8.39 10.85
C THR A 178 -20.63 7.98 9.38
N MET A 179 -19.66 7.29 8.78
CA MET A 179 -19.69 6.86 7.39
C MET A 179 -20.43 5.54 7.25
N THR A 180 -21.75 5.57 7.30
CA THR A 180 -22.56 4.37 7.25
C THR A 180 -23.62 4.44 6.16
N THR A 181 -24.06 3.26 5.72
CA THR A 181 -25.21 3.08 4.83
C THR A 181 -26.02 1.89 5.28
N THR A 182 -27.27 1.83 4.85
CA THR A 182 -28.16 0.69 5.15
C THR A 182 -27.99 -0.39 4.07
N TYR A 183 -27.68 -1.58 4.50
CA TYR A 183 -27.61 -2.79 3.68
C TYR A 183 -28.73 -3.75 4.06
N ASN A 184 -29.44 -4.29 3.09
CA ASN A 184 -30.47 -5.32 3.32
C ASN A 184 -29.80 -6.68 3.32
N SER A 185 -29.51 -7.22 4.49
CA SER A 185 -28.91 -8.54 4.62
C SER A 185 -29.87 -9.62 4.16
N MET A 186 -29.46 -10.41 3.15
CA MET A 186 -30.24 -11.56 2.68
C MET A 186 -30.26 -12.70 3.69
N LEU A 187 -29.23 -12.82 4.53
CA LEU A 187 -29.15 -13.88 5.56
C LEU A 187 -30.00 -13.56 6.76
N LEU A 188 -29.88 -12.33 7.27
CA LEU A 188 -30.64 -11.91 8.46
C LEU A 188 -32.06 -11.49 8.10
N ASN A 189 -32.34 -11.31 6.79
CA ASN A 189 -33.62 -10.83 6.26
C ASN A 189 -34.09 -9.53 6.96
N LEU A 190 -33.14 -8.62 7.24
CA LEU A 190 -33.39 -7.33 7.83
C LEU A 190 -32.35 -6.30 7.39
N PRO A 191 -32.68 -5.00 7.42
CA PRO A 191 -31.70 -3.96 7.16
C PRO A 191 -30.68 -3.85 8.31
N ILE A 192 -29.40 -3.75 7.95
CA ILE A 192 -28.30 -3.50 8.88
C ILE A 192 -27.53 -2.25 8.45
N GLU A 193 -26.94 -1.58 9.43
CA GLU A 193 -26.07 -0.43 9.17
C GLU A 193 -24.63 -0.92 9.02
N ILE A 194 -24.01 -0.54 7.90
CA ILE A 194 -22.63 -0.94 7.57
C ILE A 194 -21.77 0.26 7.26
N LEU A 195 -20.46 0.14 7.48
CA LEU A 195 -19.49 1.13 7.05
C LEU A 195 -19.49 1.22 5.51
N TYR A 196 -19.62 2.43 5.00
CA TYR A 196 -19.54 2.72 3.57
C TYR A 196 -18.58 3.87 3.32
N ARG A 197 -17.59 3.63 2.47
CA ARG A 197 -16.56 4.58 2.10
C ARG A 197 -16.65 4.88 0.60
N PRO A 198 -17.07 6.09 0.18
CA PRO A 198 -17.15 6.40 -1.24
C PRO A 198 -15.75 6.45 -1.87
N LEU A 199 -15.59 5.79 -3.02
CA LEU A 199 -14.28 5.72 -3.68
C LEU A 199 -13.85 7.03 -4.32
N LEU A 200 -14.78 7.71 -5.00
CA LEU A 200 -14.45 8.90 -5.81
C LEU A 200 -14.39 10.19 -5.00
N ASP A 201 -15.08 10.24 -3.88
CA ASP A 201 -15.34 11.46 -3.11
C ASP A 201 -14.86 11.39 -1.67
N CYS A 202 -14.11 10.35 -1.28
CA CYS A 202 -13.58 10.25 0.06
C CYS A 202 -12.53 11.33 0.32
N GLU A 203 -12.83 12.24 1.25
CA GLU A 203 -12.02 13.44 1.45
C GLU A 203 -10.62 13.16 2.01
N GLU A 204 -10.42 12.03 2.70
CA GLU A 204 -9.09 11.63 3.17
C GLU A 204 -8.18 11.07 2.06
N ASP A 205 -8.71 10.77 0.86
CA ASP A 205 -7.90 10.25 -0.22
C ASP A 205 -7.26 11.36 -1.04
N TYR A 206 -5.95 11.30 -1.20
CA TYR A 206 -5.25 12.10 -2.21
C TYR A 206 -5.45 11.52 -3.60
N PHE A 207 -5.44 10.20 -3.68
CA PHE A 207 -5.62 9.43 -4.91
C PHE A 207 -6.22 8.08 -4.58
N SER A 208 -7.25 7.68 -5.32
CA SER A 208 -7.91 6.38 -5.15
C SER A 208 -7.60 5.47 -6.32
N LEU A 209 -7.10 4.29 -6.02
CA LEU A 209 -6.85 3.24 -6.98
C LEU A 209 -7.28 1.89 -6.39
N ILE A 210 -8.19 1.22 -7.08
CA ILE A 210 -8.70 -0.10 -6.70
C ILE A 210 -7.96 -1.18 -7.46
N THR A 211 -7.66 -2.29 -6.80
CA THR A 211 -7.49 -3.57 -7.44
C THR A 211 -8.84 -4.28 -7.46
N LEU A 212 -9.18 -4.90 -8.58
CA LEU A 212 -10.44 -5.67 -8.71
C LEU A 212 -10.39 -7.00 -7.94
N GLU A 213 -9.27 -7.34 -7.34
CA GLU A 213 -9.13 -8.51 -6.49
C GLU A 213 -9.66 -8.17 -5.09
N ALA A 214 -10.95 -8.35 -4.89
CA ALA A 214 -11.52 -8.42 -3.56
C ALA A 214 -10.96 -9.67 -2.87
N GLY A 215 -10.13 -9.47 -1.86
CA GLY A 215 -9.77 -10.56 -0.95
C GLY A 215 -11.03 -11.06 -0.27
N ASN A 216 -11.32 -12.34 -0.42
CA ASN A 216 -12.58 -12.92 0.06
C ASN A 216 -12.53 -13.30 1.54
N GLY A 217 -11.49 -12.96 2.26
CA GLY A 217 -11.36 -13.26 3.69
C GLY A 217 -10.11 -12.68 4.32
N ILE A 218 -10.25 -12.37 5.59
CA ILE A 218 -9.17 -11.86 6.44
C ILE A 218 -8.88 -12.92 7.51
N PRO A 219 -7.63 -13.32 7.75
CA PRO A 219 -7.30 -14.20 8.87
C PRO A 219 -7.80 -13.61 10.20
N TYR A 220 -8.34 -14.45 11.07
CA TYR A 220 -8.84 -14.01 12.37
C TYR A 220 -7.79 -13.26 13.18
N GLU A 221 -6.53 -13.67 13.11
CA GLU A 221 -5.43 -13.00 13.81
C GLU A 221 -5.23 -11.55 13.31
N ALA A 222 -5.46 -11.31 12.03
CA ALA A 222 -5.40 -9.96 11.47
C ALA A 222 -6.62 -9.13 11.84
N TRP A 223 -7.77 -9.76 11.99
CA TRP A 223 -9.01 -9.13 12.44
C TRP A 223 -8.95 -8.78 13.92
N ASP A 224 -8.50 -9.71 14.74
CA ASP A 224 -8.37 -9.55 16.19
C ASP A 224 -7.26 -8.57 16.59
N PHE A 225 -6.33 -8.27 15.68
CA PHE A 225 -5.31 -7.27 15.91
C PHE A 225 -5.81 -5.81 15.81
N LEU A 226 -7.03 -5.59 15.28
CA LEU A 226 -7.68 -4.30 15.34
C LEU A 226 -7.92 -3.89 16.79
N GLU A 227 -7.91 -2.58 17.05
CA GLU A 227 -8.22 -2.06 18.37
C GLU A 227 -9.71 -2.24 18.70
N GLU A 228 -10.02 -2.57 19.96
CA GLU A 228 -11.39 -2.77 20.39
C GLU A 228 -12.27 -1.55 20.10
N GLY A 229 -13.43 -1.77 19.47
CA GLY A 229 -14.33 -0.71 19.03
C GLY A 229 -13.96 -0.05 17.72
N HIS A 230 -12.98 -0.61 16.98
CA HIS A 230 -12.65 -0.09 15.68
C HIS A 230 -13.81 -0.25 14.70
N ALA A 231 -14.19 0.83 14.00
CA ALA A 231 -15.36 0.88 13.12
C ALA A 231 -15.36 -0.20 12.01
N ILE A 232 -14.20 -0.62 11.54
CA ILE A 232 -14.08 -1.77 10.61
C ILE A 232 -14.57 -3.05 11.28
N GLN A 233 -14.23 -3.26 12.55
CA GLN A 233 -14.64 -4.45 13.32
C GLN A 233 -16.14 -4.42 13.65
N GLU A 234 -16.67 -3.26 13.96
CA GLU A 234 -18.05 -3.10 14.44
C GLU A 234 -19.08 -2.96 13.29
N LYS A 235 -18.67 -2.31 12.19
CA LYS A 235 -19.60 -1.86 11.14
C LYS A 235 -19.26 -2.36 9.73
N PHE A 236 -18.09 -2.96 9.53
CA PHE A 236 -17.79 -3.57 8.25
C PHE A 236 -18.57 -4.88 8.14
N LEU A 237 -19.25 -5.09 7.01
CA LEU A 237 -20.06 -6.29 6.85
C LEU A 237 -19.19 -7.54 6.87
N THR A 238 -19.28 -8.26 7.97
CA THR A 238 -18.66 -9.56 8.13
C THR A 238 -19.77 -10.56 8.42
N GLU A 239 -19.84 -11.62 7.64
CA GLU A 239 -20.71 -12.74 7.94
C GLU A 239 -19.87 -13.87 8.49
N HIS A 240 -19.74 -13.88 9.82
CA HIS A 240 -19.05 -14.95 10.54
C HIS A 240 -19.81 -16.26 10.39
N THR A 241 -19.09 -17.34 10.24
CA THR A 241 -19.51 -18.74 10.48
C THR A 241 -20.34 -19.43 9.42
N ALA A 242 -21.37 -18.86 8.85
CA ALA A 242 -22.22 -19.59 7.86
C ALA A 242 -21.64 -19.54 6.44
N TRP A 243 -20.85 -18.50 6.13
CA TRP A 243 -20.30 -18.24 4.80
C TRP A 243 -18.79 -18.44 4.69
N ASP A 244 -18.07 -18.56 5.81
CA ASP A 244 -16.61 -18.77 5.80
C ASP A 244 -16.22 -19.97 4.93
N GLY A 245 -16.97 -21.07 5.04
CA GLY A 245 -16.76 -22.26 4.21
C GLY A 245 -17.18 -22.12 2.75
N LEU A 246 -18.14 -21.23 2.44
CA LEU A 246 -18.62 -21.00 1.07
C LEU A 246 -17.79 -19.95 0.34
N MET A 247 -17.32 -18.92 1.05
CA MET A 247 -16.55 -17.82 0.49
C MET A 247 -15.07 -18.16 0.27
N SER A 248 -14.53 -19.11 1.02
CA SER A 248 -13.17 -19.62 0.82
C SER A 248 -13.05 -21.13 1.08
N PRO A 249 -13.58 -21.99 0.17
CA PRO A 249 -13.48 -23.43 0.33
C PRO A 249 -12.04 -23.92 0.49
N VAL A 250 -11.08 -23.26 -0.17
CA VAL A 250 -9.65 -23.59 -0.08
C VAL A 250 -9.12 -23.27 1.32
N ALA A 251 -9.42 -22.11 1.88
CA ALA A 251 -8.98 -21.74 3.21
C ALA A 251 -9.54 -22.67 4.27
N THR A 252 -10.84 -23.00 4.20
CA THR A 252 -11.48 -23.95 5.10
C THR A 252 -10.89 -25.35 4.97
N SER A 253 -10.60 -25.81 3.75
CA SER A 253 -9.96 -27.12 3.52
C SER A 253 -8.53 -27.17 4.03
N LEU A 254 -7.86 -26.04 4.17
CA LEU A 254 -6.53 -25.89 4.76
C LEU A 254 -6.58 -25.67 6.28
N GLY A 255 -7.77 -25.64 6.88
CA GLY A 255 -7.94 -25.38 8.31
C GLY A 255 -7.61 -23.94 8.72
N MET A 256 -7.73 -22.98 7.80
CA MET A 256 -7.57 -21.56 8.13
C MET A 256 -8.90 -20.97 8.60
N ASN A 257 -8.85 -20.20 9.67
CA ASN A 257 -9.98 -19.40 10.14
C ASN A 257 -9.93 -18.03 9.45
N LEU A 258 -10.96 -17.70 8.68
CA LEU A 258 -11.09 -16.42 7.97
C LEU A 258 -12.38 -15.71 8.38
N VAL A 259 -12.30 -14.39 8.48
CA VAL A 259 -13.46 -13.52 8.52
C VAL A 259 -13.87 -13.24 7.07
N GLY A 260 -15.07 -13.65 6.68
CA GLY A 260 -15.62 -13.37 5.36
C GLY A 260 -15.94 -11.88 5.22
N THR A 261 -15.49 -11.27 4.14
CA THR A 261 -15.85 -9.89 3.79
C THR A 261 -16.67 -9.86 2.53
N TRP A 262 -17.82 -9.20 2.57
CA TRP A 262 -18.67 -9.05 1.39
C TRP A 262 -18.23 -7.85 0.56
N ASP A 263 -18.54 -7.89 -0.72
CA ASP A 263 -18.34 -6.98 -1.88
C ASP A 263 -18.01 -5.49 -1.61
N LEU A 264 -17.95 -5.06 -0.35
CA LEU A 264 -17.62 -3.70 0.06
C LEU A 264 -16.13 -3.36 -0.11
N THR A 265 -15.29 -4.39 -0.23
CA THR A 265 -13.85 -4.21 -0.54
C THR A 265 -13.65 -3.64 -1.95
N SER A 266 -14.60 -3.80 -2.87
CA SER A 266 -14.56 -3.23 -4.21
C SER A 266 -14.55 -1.69 -4.22
N SER A 267 -15.01 -1.04 -3.15
CA SER A 267 -14.98 0.41 -2.97
C SER A 267 -13.78 0.89 -2.12
N TRP A 268 -12.93 -0.02 -1.63
CA TRP A 268 -11.82 0.33 -0.77
C TRP A 268 -10.60 0.80 -1.59
N ASN A 269 -9.99 1.90 -1.15
CA ASN A 269 -8.78 2.44 -1.79
C ASN A 269 -7.56 1.56 -1.49
N SER A 270 -7.37 0.49 -2.27
CA SER A 270 -6.41 -0.58 -1.97
C SER A 270 -4.95 -0.24 -2.30
N ILE A 271 -4.71 0.66 -3.25
CA ILE A 271 -3.35 1.03 -3.71
C ILE A 271 -3.11 2.54 -3.63
N GLY A 272 -4.16 3.34 -3.57
CA GLY A 272 -4.05 4.80 -3.54
C GLY A 272 -3.48 5.34 -2.24
N LEU A 273 -3.33 6.65 -2.17
CA LEU A 273 -2.70 7.36 -1.06
C LEU A 273 -3.72 8.15 -0.26
N LYS A 274 -3.59 8.16 1.05
CA LYS A 274 -4.48 8.87 1.97
C LYS A 274 -3.73 9.68 3.03
N THR A 275 -4.45 10.61 3.65
CA THR A 275 -3.95 11.50 4.72
C THR A 275 -3.41 10.72 5.92
N THR A 276 -4.08 9.64 6.29
CA THR A 276 -3.67 8.82 7.45
C THR A 276 -2.29 8.21 7.27
N TYR A 277 -1.87 7.88 6.05
CA TYR A 277 -0.50 7.40 5.80
C TYR A 277 0.54 8.48 6.09
N MET A 278 0.22 9.74 5.83
CA MET A 278 1.11 10.86 6.15
C MET A 278 1.24 11.04 7.68
N TYR A 279 0.14 10.94 8.40
CA TYR A 279 0.20 10.95 9.87
C TYR A 279 1.02 9.79 10.42
N LEU A 280 0.90 8.56 9.87
CA LEU A 280 1.73 7.42 10.28
C LEU A 280 3.22 7.65 10.04
N ILE A 281 3.60 8.38 8.99
CA ILE A 281 4.99 8.81 8.76
C ILE A 281 5.46 9.77 9.86
N LEU A 282 4.62 10.75 10.24
CA LEU A 282 4.93 11.66 11.35
C LEU A 282 5.10 10.91 12.68
N VAL A 283 4.24 9.92 12.93
CA VAL A 283 4.32 9.05 14.11
C VAL A 283 5.66 8.31 14.16
N GLU A 284 6.02 7.64 13.08
CA GLU A 284 7.26 6.84 13.04
C GLU A 284 8.49 7.73 13.22
N ASN A 285 8.51 8.90 12.60
CA ASN A 285 9.62 9.86 12.79
C ASN A 285 9.68 10.37 14.25
N ALA A 286 8.54 10.68 14.86
CA ALA A 286 8.50 11.12 16.25
C ALA A 286 9.00 10.02 17.23
N ILE A 287 8.59 8.75 16.99
CA ILE A 287 9.09 7.60 17.76
C ILE A 287 10.61 7.46 17.62
N ASN A 288 11.14 7.58 16.39
CA ASN A 288 12.57 7.49 16.14
C ASN A 288 13.38 8.60 16.83
N ASN A 289 12.75 9.75 17.03
CA ASN A 289 13.33 10.89 17.79
C ASN A 289 13.00 10.83 19.29
N ASN A 290 12.41 9.75 19.80
CA ASN A 290 11.98 9.57 21.19
C ASN A 290 10.93 10.61 21.67
N ASP A 291 10.22 11.25 20.76
CA ASP A 291 9.09 12.14 21.04
C ASP A 291 7.76 11.36 21.01
N TYR A 292 7.57 10.55 22.07
CA TYR A 292 6.41 9.67 22.17
C TYR A 292 5.11 10.44 22.36
N ASP A 293 5.16 11.59 23.01
CA ASP A 293 3.96 12.42 23.22
C ASP A 293 3.41 12.92 21.88
N SER A 294 4.25 13.52 21.04
CA SER A 294 3.85 13.92 19.69
C SER A 294 3.43 12.73 18.83
N ALA A 295 4.13 11.59 18.93
CA ALA A 295 3.79 10.39 18.20
C ALA A 295 2.38 9.92 18.54
N MET A 296 2.05 9.79 19.82
CA MET A 296 0.73 9.38 20.26
C MET A 296 -0.35 10.41 19.90
N GLY A 297 -0.03 11.70 19.98
CA GLY A 297 -0.95 12.76 19.54
C GLY A 297 -1.31 12.67 18.04
N TYR A 298 -0.37 12.27 17.18
CA TYR A 298 -0.68 12.00 15.77
C TYR A 298 -1.51 10.71 15.58
N LEU A 299 -1.24 9.66 16.34
CA LEU A 299 -2.05 8.43 16.32
C LEU A 299 -3.48 8.72 16.78
N ASP A 300 -3.65 9.50 17.84
CA ASP A 300 -4.95 9.83 18.40
C ASP A 300 -5.85 10.57 17.41
N LYS A 301 -5.29 11.39 16.51
CA LYS A 301 -6.06 12.00 15.43
C LYS A 301 -6.72 10.95 14.51
N ILE A 302 -6.05 9.84 14.26
CA ILE A 302 -6.59 8.73 13.46
C ILE A 302 -7.57 7.93 14.31
N ARG A 303 -7.16 7.52 15.51
CA ARG A 303 -7.91 6.63 16.39
C ARG A 303 -9.25 7.21 16.81
N GLU A 304 -9.31 8.51 17.12
CA GLU A 304 -10.56 9.22 17.40
C GLU A 304 -11.60 9.10 16.29
N LYS A 305 -11.17 8.97 15.04
CA LYS A 305 -12.01 8.81 13.85
C LYS A 305 -12.29 7.36 13.45
N ARG A 306 -11.70 6.39 14.16
CA ARG A 306 -11.81 4.97 13.87
C ARG A 306 -12.45 4.15 14.96
N ILE A 307 -12.33 4.59 16.21
CA ILE A 307 -12.78 3.86 17.40
C ILE A 307 -14.10 4.45 17.88
N ASP A 308 -15.02 3.59 18.32
CA ASP A 308 -16.27 3.99 18.97
C ASP A 308 -15.96 5.03 20.07
N PRO A 309 -16.60 6.21 20.08
CA PRO A 309 -16.37 7.23 21.10
C PRO A 309 -16.56 6.75 22.54
N GLN A 310 -17.35 5.69 22.78
CA GLN A 310 -17.53 5.10 24.10
C GLN A 310 -16.38 4.21 24.55
N LYS A 311 -15.57 3.71 23.60
CA LYS A 311 -14.42 2.85 23.84
C LYS A 311 -13.07 3.57 23.63
N TYR A 312 -13.10 4.73 22.97
CA TYR A 312 -11.89 5.51 22.69
C TYR A 312 -11.27 6.06 23.98
N SER A 313 -9.96 5.91 24.08
CA SER A 313 -9.14 6.55 25.11
C SER A 313 -7.85 7.10 24.47
N PRO A 314 -7.47 8.36 24.71
CA PRO A 314 -6.26 8.92 24.10
C PRO A 314 -4.99 8.25 24.63
N LEU A 315 -4.02 8.08 23.75
CA LEU A 315 -2.68 7.57 24.07
C LEU A 315 -1.70 8.67 24.42
N GLN A 316 -1.94 9.92 23.97
CA GLN A 316 -1.09 11.05 24.27
C GLN A 316 -0.94 11.25 25.77
N GLY A 317 0.29 11.42 26.25
CA GLY A 317 0.60 11.55 27.66
C GLY A 317 0.64 10.23 28.44
N SER A 318 0.26 9.10 27.86
CA SER A 318 0.24 7.79 28.55
C SER A 318 1.42 6.87 28.22
N VAL A 319 2.05 7.06 27.05
CA VAL A 319 3.12 6.21 26.53
C VAL A 319 4.48 6.88 26.73
N SER A 320 5.41 6.18 27.37
CA SER A 320 6.77 6.67 27.66
C SER A 320 7.88 5.72 27.18
N ASP A 321 7.50 4.57 26.61
CA ASP A 321 8.41 3.52 26.16
C ASP A 321 8.35 3.36 24.65
N LYS A 322 9.52 3.18 24.01
CA LYS A 322 9.65 3.04 22.56
C LYS A 322 8.94 1.81 22.01
N ALA A 323 9.07 0.68 22.70
CA ALA A 323 8.47 -0.57 22.24
C ALA A 323 6.93 -0.49 22.29
N GLU A 324 6.40 0.15 23.33
CA GLU A 324 4.96 0.41 23.45
C GLU A 324 4.48 1.36 22.35
N ALA A 325 5.18 2.44 22.08
CA ALA A 325 4.88 3.38 21.00
C ALA A 325 4.88 2.69 19.63
N ILE A 326 5.85 1.83 19.35
CA ILE A 326 5.90 1.01 18.12
C ILE A 326 4.71 0.05 18.04
N ARG A 327 4.31 -0.56 19.14
CA ARG A 327 3.14 -1.45 19.17
C ARG A 327 1.87 -0.70 18.76
N HIS A 328 1.64 0.49 19.29
CA HIS A 328 0.49 1.32 18.92
C HIS A 328 0.55 1.79 17.46
N LEU A 329 1.73 2.20 16.98
CA LEU A 329 1.93 2.51 15.56
C LEU A 329 1.56 1.32 14.67
N LYS A 330 2.06 0.12 14.97
CA LYS A 330 1.76 -1.09 14.17
C LYS A 330 0.27 -1.43 14.18
N GLN A 331 -0.39 -1.31 15.33
CA GLN A 331 -1.81 -1.59 15.47
C GLN A 331 -2.67 -0.60 14.67
N THR A 332 -2.41 0.71 14.81
CA THR A 332 -3.14 1.73 14.05
C THR A 332 -2.84 1.61 12.55
N SER A 333 -1.56 1.41 12.17
CA SER A 333 -1.17 1.19 10.78
C SER A 333 -1.85 -0.04 10.19
N HIS A 334 -2.03 -1.12 10.97
CA HIS A 334 -2.75 -2.30 10.51
C HIS A 334 -4.22 -1.96 10.20
N GLY A 335 -4.92 -1.25 11.08
CA GLY A 335 -6.29 -0.81 10.83
C GLY A 335 -6.44 0.05 9.57
N GLU A 336 -5.47 0.96 9.33
CA GLU A 336 -5.47 1.80 8.14
C GLU A 336 -5.12 1.06 6.84
N CYS A 337 -4.38 -0.04 6.95
CA CYS A 337 -3.81 -0.76 5.80
C CYS A 337 -4.39 -2.17 5.59
N ILE A 338 -5.35 -2.62 6.39
CA ILE A 338 -5.83 -4.03 6.40
C ILE A 338 -6.30 -4.53 5.02
N PHE A 339 -6.91 -3.65 4.20
CA PHE A 339 -7.38 -3.98 2.85
C PHE A 339 -6.47 -3.38 1.76
N THR A 340 -5.24 -3.00 2.11
CA THR A 340 -4.38 -2.27 1.20
C THR A 340 -3.04 -2.94 1.00
N TYR A 341 -2.42 -2.65 -0.13
CA TYR A 341 -1.07 -3.07 -0.46
C TYR A 341 -0.02 -2.56 0.55
N TYR A 342 -0.30 -1.44 1.20
CA TYR A 342 0.63 -0.81 2.14
C TYR A 342 0.82 -1.59 3.45
N ASN A 343 -0.08 -2.51 3.80
CA ASN A 343 0.17 -3.45 4.89
C ASN A 343 1.42 -4.30 4.61
N PHE A 344 1.53 -4.83 3.39
CA PHE A 344 2.73 -5.57 2.96
C PHE A 344 3.97 -4.66 2.90
N VAL A 345 3.85 -3.47 2.30
CA VAL A 345 4.96 -2.51 2.15
C VAL A 345 5.54 -2.13 3.52
N ASN A 346 4.70 -1.80 4.50
CA ASN A 346 5.15 -1.43 5.83
C ASN A 346 5.84 -2.60 6.56
N LYS A 347 5.23 -3.79 6.55
CA LYS A 347 5.82 -4.98 7.18
C LYS A 347 7.17 -5.34 6.55
N LYS A 348 7.28 -5.29 5.23
CA LYS A 348 8.52 -5.55 4.50
C LYS A 348 9.60 -4.52 4.83
N ARG A 349 9.27 -3.24 4.91
CA ARG A 349 10.20 -2.19 5.32
C ARG A 349 10.64 -2.36 6.77
N TRP A 350 9.70 -2.59 7.69
CA TRP A 350 9.99 -2.82 9.10
C TRP A 350 10.83 -4.06 9.36
N SER A 351 10.79 -5.08 8.49
CA SER A 351 11.67 -6.25 8.62
C SER A 351 13.16 -5.89 8.57
N ARG A 352 13.50 -4.71 8.06
CA ARG A 352 14.88 -4.21 7.95
C ARG A 352 15.30 -3.25 9.08
N LEU A 353 14.40 -2.94 10.01
CA LEU A 353 14.62 -1.98 11.11
C LEU A 353 14.66 -2.72 12.44
N ASP A 354 15.77 -2.65 13.16
CA ASP A 354 16.02 -3.43 14.37
C ASP A 354 14.93 -3.29 15.44
N ASP A 355 14.42 -2.08 15.65
CA ASP A 355 13.38 -1.82 16.65
C ASP A 355 11.98 -2.29 16.19
N TYR A 356 11.78 -2.49 14.88
CA TYR A 356 10.47 -2.80 14.29
C TYR A 356 10.34 -4.25 13.79
N LYS A 357 11.47 -4.93 13.53
CA LYS A 357 11.45 -6.26 12.93
C LYS A 357 10.77 -7.28 13.86
N GLU A 358 10.02 -8.19 13.25
CA GLU A 358 9.34 -9.28 13.93
C GLU A 358 9.22 -10.50 13.01
N THR A 359 9.06 -11.67 13.61
CA THR A 359 8.75 -12.90 12.89
C THR A 359 7.23 -13.10 12.91
N TYR A 360 6.63 -13.12 11.71
CA TYR A 360 5.22 -13.39 11.56
C TYR A 360 4.98 -14.89 11.63
N LYS A 361 3.86 -15.28 12.24
CA LYS A 361 3.44 -16.69 12.38
C LYS A 361 2.05 -16.86 11.80
N ARG A 362 1.80 -18.03 11.22
CA ARG A 362 0.49 -18.44 10.73
C ARG A 362 0.29 -19.92 10.96
N GLU A 363 -0.87 -20.30 11.42
CA GLU A 363 -1.25 -21.70 11.56
C GLU A 363 -2.14 -22.12 10.38
N ILE A 364 -1.79 -23.22 9.72
CA ILE A 364 -2.56 -23.80 8.62
C ILE A 364 -2.62 -25.31 8.86
N GLY A 365 -3.83 -25.86 9.04
CA GLY A 365 -4.01 -27.29 9.26
C GLY A 365 -3.25 -27.85 10.47
N GLY A 366 -3.08 -27.06 11.54
CA GLY A 366 -2.33 -27.43 12.73
C GLY A 366 -0.80 -27.35 12.59
N VAL A 367 -0.29 -26.81 11.47
CA VAL A 367 1.14 -26.57 11.24
C VAL A 367 1.40 -25.08 11.34
N THR A 368 2.38 -24.68 12.16
CA THR A 368 2.81 -23.29 12.28
C THR A 368 3.86 -22.97 11.24
N TYR A 369 3.57 -22.02 10.37
CA TYR A 369 4.51 -21.45 9.41
C TYR A 369 5.03 -20.10 9.90
N THR A 370 6.26 -19.75 9.54
CA THR A 370 6.91 -18.52 9.98
C THR A 370 7.47 -17.73 8.81
N LEU A 371 7.35 -16.41 8.85
CA LEU A 371 8.03 -15.48 7.94
C LEU A 371 9.02 -14.65 8.78
N SER A 372 10.29 -15.00 8.69
CA SER A 372 11.36 -14.26 9.37
C SER A 372 11.69 -12.94 8.66
N PRO A 373 12.30 -11.97 9.34
CA PRO A 373 12.77 -10.73 8.71
C PRO A 373 13.73 -10.93 7.55
N GLU A 374 14.49 -12.03 7.55
CA GLU A 374 15.52 -12.35 6.56
C GLU A 374 15.00 -13.22 5.40
N SER A 375 13.75 -13.67 5.45
CA SER A 375 13.16 -14.55 4.45
C SER A 375 13.20 -13.95 3.05
N ASN A 376 13.51 -14.79 2.05
CA ASN A 376 13.38 -14.42 0.64
C ASN A 376 11.92 -14.18 0.21
N LEU A 377 10.96 -14.70 0.97
CA LEU A 377 9.53 -14.57 0.67
C LEU A 377 8.96 -13.14 0.85
N TRP A 378 9.77 -12.19 1.29
CA TRP A 378 9.47 -10.76 1.18
C TRP A 378 9.52 -10.23 -0.25
N ILE A 379 9.94 -11.05 -1.21
CA ILE A 379 10.05 -10.70 -2.62
C ILE A 379 9.21 -11.68 -3.40
N PHE A 380 8.39 -11.20 -4.32
CA PHE A 380 7.68 -12.08 -5.24
C PHE A 380 8.57 -12.45 -6.42
N PRO A 381 8.46 -13.67 -6.96
CA PRO A 381 9.12 -14.05 -8.20
C PRO A 381 8.54 -13.26 -9.37
N PHE A 382 9.34 -13.04 -10.41
CA PHE A 382 8.84 -12.51 -11.67
C PHE A 382 7.95 -13.55 -12.37
N PRO A 383 6.87 -13.13 -13.05
CA PRO A 383 6.03 -14.05 -13.80
C PRO A 383 6.82 -14.76 -14.91
N GLN A 384 6.50 -16.01 -15.18
CA GLN A 384 7.20 -16.81 -16.20
C GLN A 384 7.05 -16.24 -17.61
N ASN A 385 5.88 -15.67 -17.95
CA ASN A 385 5.70 -14.99 -19.23
C ASN A 385 6.65 -13.79 -19.41
N VAL A 386 7.07 -13.15 -18.33
CA VAL A 386 8.03 -12.03 -18.36
C VAL A 386 9.46 -12.53 -18.51
N THR A 387 9.89 -13.48 -17.68
CA THR A 387 11.27 -14.04 -17.78
C THR A 387 11.49 -14.85 -19.04
N GLY A 388 10.44 -15.49 -19.58
CA GLY A 388 10.49 -16.23 -20.84
C GLY A 388 10.57 -15.34 -22.09
N LEU A 389 10.06 -14.10 -22.02
CA LEU A 389 10.10 -13.13 -23.12
C LEU A 389 11.26 -12.13 -23.00
N ASN A 390 11.79 -11.95 -21.80
CA ASN A 390 12.88 -11.01 -21.53
C ASN A 390 14.03 -11.70 -20.79
N ASN A 391 15.02 -12.16 -21.53
CA ASN A 391 16.21 -12.83 -21.01
C ASN A 391 17.10 -11.91 -20.13
N ASN A 392 16.85 -10.61 -20.10
CA ASN A 392 17.55 -9.66 -19.23
C ASN A 392 16.94 -9.60 -17.81
N ILE A 393 15.80 -10.26 -17.59
CA ILE A 393 15.18 -10.38 -16.28
C ILE A 393 15.45 -11.77 -15.72
N THR A 394 16.44 -11.87 -14.84
CA THR A 394 16.69 -13.08 -14.06
C THR A 394 15.65 -13.22 -12.95
N GLN A 395 15.33 -14.46 -12.56
CA GLN A 395 14.43 -14.71 -11.43
C GLN A 395 15.03 -14.16 -10.12
N ASN A 396 14.18 -13.88 -9.15
CA ASN A 396 14.61 -13.31 -7.87
C ASN A 396 15.22 -14.37 -6.94
N TYR A 397 14.82 -15.63 -7.06
CA TYR A 397 15.35 -16.79 -6.33
C TYR A 397 14.98 -18.08 -7.05
#